data_2cec206efebfa41ac16c8012d7b13f1d
#
_entry.id   2cec206efebfa41ac16c8012d7b13f1d
#
_cell.length_a   1.000
_cell.length_b   1.000
_cell.length_c   1.000
_cell.angle_alpha   90.00
_cell.angle_beta   90.00
_cell.angle_gamma   90.00
#
_symmetry.space_group_name_H-M   'P 1'
#
loop_
_entity.id
_entity.type
_entity.pdbx_description
1 polymer ?
#
loop_
_entity_poly.entity_id
_entity_poly.type
_entity_poly.pdbx_seq_one_letter_code
_entity_poly.pdbx_strand_id
1 'polypeptide(L)'
;MKLKIKITGQNVHNVGYRYFLMSSAIDFALRGFQARNTMSGNEQEVVALVEGDDEAIADFKKLIERQTPERSLVSNIAFEETDSEVMKTGEYAQVCTAFQLNKAIPLLLEMRDDLKAVRKTTDSTLDEIKAVRKTTDSTLDEIKAVRGCTETTLEEIKG
;
A
#
# COMPACT_ATOMS: atom_id res chain seq x y z
N MET A 1 -16.05 31.96 -2.57
CA MET A 1 -15.15 32.15 -3.74
C MET A 1 -14.78 30.82 -4.37
N LYS A 2 -14.20 30.85 -5.58
CA LYS A 2 -13.62 29.67 -6.24
C LYS A 2 -12.14 29.89 -6.46
N LEU A 3 -11.33 28.85 -6.21
CA LEU A 3 -9.88 28.93 -6.30
C LEU A 3 -9.31 27.73 -7.05
N LYS A 4 -8.39 27.98 -7.94
CA LYS A 4 -7.57 26.97 -8.61
C LYS A 4 -6.20 26.94 -7.95
N ILE A 5 -5.75 25.75 -7.60
CA ILE A 5 -4.51 25.48 -6.91
C ILE A 5 -3.66 24.61 -7.81
N LYS A 6 -2.43 25.03 -8.04
CA LYS A 6 -1.43 24.26 -8.80
C LYS A 6 -0.26 23.93 -7.86
N ILE A 7 0.01 22.66 -7.69
CA ILE A 7 1.09 22.16 -6.85
C ILE A 7 2.03 21.40 -7.76
N THR A 8 3.22 21.97 -7.97
CA THR A 8 4.25 21.38 -8.86
C THR A 8 5.43 20.85 -8.04
N GLY A 9 6.06 19.81 -8.54
CA GLY A 9 7.25 19.24 -7.94
C GLY A 9 7.71 17.95 -8.58
N GLN A 10 8.87 17.47 -8.15
CA GLN A 10 9.44 16.24 -8.67
C GLN A 10 8.64 14.98 -8.28
N ASN A 11 8.02 15.02 -7.10
CA ASN A 11 7.24 13.88 -6.58
C ASN A 11 5.97 14.39 -5.88
N VAL A 12 4.92 14.65 -6.65
CA VAL A 12 3.59 15.04 -6.14
C VAL A 12 2.49 14.05 -6.59
N HIS A 13 2.81 13.09 -7.49
CA HIS A 13 1.90 12.02 -7.90
C HIS A 13 2.10 10.77 -7.04
N ASN A 14 1.01 10.01 -6.85
CA ASN A 14 1.01 8.72 -6.12
C ASN A 14 1.55 8.75 -4.68
N VAL A 15 1.72 9.93 -4.12
CA VAL A 15 2.15 10.17 -2.72
C VAL A 15 0.99 10.55 -1.79
N GLY A 16 -0.27 10.35 -2.24
CA GLY A 16 -1.45 10.67 -1.45
C GLY A 16 -1.91 12.12 -1.52
N TYR A 17 -1.32 12.97 -2.39
CA TYR A 17 -1.62 14.41 -2.42
C TYR A 17 -3.11 14.71 -2.66
N ARG A 18 -3.76 14.04 -3.61
CA ARG A 18 -5.20 14.24 -3.87
C ARG A 18 -6.08 13.83 -2.70
N TYR A 19 -5.67 12.77 -1.97
CA TYR A 19 -6.38 12.36 -0.75
C TYR A 19 -6.21 13.39 0.36
N PHE A 20 -4.99 13.86 0.58
CA PHE A 20 -4.69 14.91 1.55
C PHE A 20 -5.54 16.17 1.30
N LEU A 21 -5.55 16.68 0.05
CA LEU A 21 -6.35 17.85 -0.32
C LEU A 21 -7.86 17.61 -0.15
N MET A 22 -8.34 16.42 -0.53
CA MET A 22 -9.76 16.06 -0.38
C MET A 22 -10.16 15.99 1.10
N SER A 23 -9.37 15.33 1.93
CA SER A 23 -9.63 15.23 3.37
C SER A 23 -9.66 16.62 4.00
N SER A 24 -8.69 17.47 3.69
CA SER A 24 -8.66 18.86 4.16
C SER A 24 -9.86 19.66 3.67
N ALA A 25 -10.30 19.47 2.42
CA ALA A 25 -11.49 20.15 1.91
C ALA A 25 -12.77 19.75 2.66
N ILE A 26 -12.86 18.49 3.11
CA ILE A 26 -13.94 18.00 3.97
C ILE A 26 -13.85 18.63 5.36
N ASP A 27 -12.65 18.66 5.96
CA ASP A 27 -12.42 19.20 7.30
C ASP A 27 -12.78 20.70 7.38
N PHE A 28 -12.50 21.46 6.33
CA PHE A 28 -12.89 22.87 6.21
C PHE A 28 -14.30 23.09 5.62
N ALA A 29 -15.09 22.03 5.47
CA ALA A 29 -16.46 22.09 4.95
C ALA A 29 -16.58 22.82 3.61
N LEU A 30 -15.60 22.69 2.71
CA LEU A 30 -15.66 23.27 1.38
C LEU A 30 -16.79 22.65 0.56
N ARG A 31 -17.61 23.46 -0.08
CA ARG A 31 -18.77 23.01 -0.86
C ARG A 31 -18.38 22.23 -2.10
N GLY A 32 -17.33 22.68 -2.78
CA GLY A 32 -16.80 22.07 -3.99
C GLY A 32 -15.32 21.75 -3.88
N PHE A 33 -14.96 20.57 -4.39
CA PHE A 33 -13.60 20.12 -4.50
C PHE A 33 -13.43 19.15 -5.66
N GLN A 34 -12.38 19.33 -6.44
CA GLN A 34 -11.91 18.33 -7.37
C GLN A 34 -10.41 18.47 -7.58
N ALA A 35 -9.69 17.37 -7.79
CA ALA A 35 -8.25 17.38 -8.04
C ALA A 35 -7.87 16.35 -9.10
N ARG A 36 -6.87 16.71 -9.92
CA ARG A 36 -6.31 15.82 -10.95
C ARG A 36 -4.80 15.92 -11.00
N ASN A 37 -4.17 14.84 -11.42
CA ASN A 37 -2.76 14.84 -11.74
C ASN A 37 -2.55 15.28 -13.19
N THR A 38 -1.56 16.12 -13.42
CA THR A 38 -1.14 16.60 -14.74
C THR A 38 0.37 16.80 -14.75
N MET A 39 0.92 17.25 -15.84
CA MET A 39 2.34 17.58 -15.96
C MET A 39 2.49 19.06 -16.29
N SER A 40 3.51 19.69 -15.73
CA SER A 40 3.94 21.06 -16.06
C SER A 40 5.38 21.00 -16.54
N GLY A 41 5.57 20.96 -17.87
CA GLY A 41 6.87 20.67 -18.45
C GLY A 41 7.38 19.28 -18.03
N ASN A 42 8.51 19.23 -17.35
CA ASN A 42 9.12 17.99 -16.85
C ASN A 42 8.75 17.68 -15.37
N GLU A 43 7.99 18.55 -14.71
CA GLU A 43 7.57 18.33 -13.32
C GLU A 43 6.15 17.75 -13.24
N GLN A 44 5.93 16.96 -12.21
CA GLN A 44 4.58 16.51 -11.87
C GLN A 44 3.78 17.68 -11.30
N GLU A 45 2.50 17.75 -11.64
CA GLU A 45 1.61 18.79 -11.15
C GLU A 45 0.29 18.17 -10.65
N VAL A 46 -0.18 18.64 -9.50
CA VAL A 46 -1.54 18.41 -9.02
C VAL A 46 -2.31 19.69 -9.16
N VAL A 47 -3.38 19.65 -9.93
CA VAL A 47 -4.32 20.79 -10.07
C VAL A 47 -5.56 20.47 -9.26
N ALA A 48 -5.90 21.33 -8.30
CA ALA A 48 -7.14 21.27 -7.54
C ALA A 48 -8.01 22.51 -7.82
N LEU A 49 -9.33 22.31 -7.88
CA LEU A 49 -10.32 23.38 -7.87
C LEU A 49 -11.12 23.25 -6.59
N VAL A 50 -11.32 24.36 -5.91
CA VAL A 50 -12.08 24.42 -4.66
C VAL A 50 -13.14 25.52 -4.72
N GLU A 51 -14.26 25.30 -4.04
CA GLU A 51 -15.32 26.26 -3.87
C GLU A 51 -15.79 26.25 -2.42
N GLY A 52 -15.90 27.41 -1.82
CA GLY A 52 -16.33 27.56 -0.43
C GLY A 52 -16.47 29.01 -0.02
N ASP A 53 -16.71 29.21 1.27
CA ASP A 53 -16.73 30.55 1.86
C ASP A 53 -15.31 31.09 1.95
N ASP A 54 -15.15 32.40 1.90
CA ASP A 54 -13.84 33.04 1.79
C ASP A 54 -12.93 32.71 2.97
N GLU A 55 -13.47 32.63 4.19
CA GLU A 55 -12.75 32.27 5.39
C GLU A 55 -12.28 30.80 5.33
N ALA A 56 -13.16 29.87 4.96
CA ALA A 56 -12.84 28.45 4.83
C ALA A 56 -11.74 28.21 3.77
N ILE A 57 -11.81 28.92 2.63
CA ILE A 57 -10.79 28.85 1.60
C ILE A 57 -9.45 29.45 2.07
N ALA A 58 -9.50 30.56 2.84
CA ALA A 58 -8.30 31.17 3.37
C ALA A 58 -7.58 30.21 4.36
N ASP A 59 -8.32 29.52 5.21
CA ASP A 59 -7.74 28.58 6.16
C ASP A 59 -7.25 27.29 5.48
N PHE A 60 -8.00 26.78 4.51
CA PHE A 60 -7.55 25.70 3.65
C PHE A 60 -6.22 26.04 2.93
N LYS A 61 -6.12 27.26 2.36
CA LYS A 61 -4.89 27.75 1.73
C LYS A 61 -3.72 27.75 2.71
N LYS A 62 -3.87 28.30 3.93
CA LYS A 62 -2.85 28.30 4.96
C LYS A 62 -2.39 26.90 5.33
N LEU A 63 -3.33 25.93 5.40
CA LEU A 63 -2.99 24.54 5.70
C LEU A 63 -2.07 23.96 4.64
N ILE A 64 -2.45 24.04 3.36
CA ILE A 64 -1.67 23.41 2.27
C ILE A 64 -0.34 24.09 1.99
N GLU A 65 -0.15 25.35 2.40
CA GLU A 65 1.16 26.03 2.38
C GLU A 65 2.08 25.51 3.48
N ARG A 66 1.54 24.99 4.59
CA ARG A 66 2.32 24.54 5.75
C ARG A 66 2.52 23.03 5.80
N GLN A 67 1.60 22.27 5.23
CA GLN A 67 1.59 20.81 5.33
C GLN A 67 1.54 20.19 3.94
N THR A 68 2.38 19.20 3.76
CA THR A 68 2.43 18.39 2.54
C THR A 68 2.50 16.92 2.92
N PRO A 69 2.04 15.99 2.06
CA PRO A 69 2.23 14.55 2.28
C PRO A 69 3.71 14.21 2.49
N GLU A 70 3.99 13.32 3.44
CA GLU A 70 5.35 12.99 3.91
C GLU A 70 6.34 12.63 2.79
N ARG A 71 5.86 12.00 1.72
CA ARG A 71 6.71 11.56 0.60
C ARG A 71 6.71 12.53 -0.58
N SER A 72 6.09 13.70 -0.46
CA SER A 72 6.02 14.68 -1.54
C SER A 72 7.28 15.55 -1.60
N LEU A 73 7.66 15.91 -2.83
CA LEU A 73 8.72 16.88 -3.12
C LEU A 73 8.10 18.01 -3.94
N VAL A 74 7.67 19.07 -3.25
CA VAL A 74 6.98 20.22 -3.83
C VAL A 74 7.99 21.30 -4.16
N SER A 75 7.95 21.81 -5.39
CA SER A 75 8.76 22.94 -5.86
C SER A 75 8.01 24.25 -5.75
N ASN A 76 6.69 24.25 -6.02
CA ASN A 76 5.88 25.48 -5.99
C ASN A 76 4.40 25.16 -5.73
N ILE A 77 3.72 26.10 -5.08
CA ILE A 77 2.27 26.11 -4.90
C ILE A 77 1.76 27.47 -5.40
N ALA A 78 0.90 27.47 -6.41
CA ALA A 78 0.29 28.67 -6.97
C ALA A 78 -1.22 28.65 -6.79
N PHE A 79 -1.81 29.82 -6.56
CA PHE A 79 -3.24 30.04 -6.35
C PHE A 79 -3.75 31.04 -7.38
N GLU A 80 -4.83 30.68 -8.06
CA GLU A 80 -5.47 31.52 -9.08
C GLU A 80 -6.98 31.53 -8.81
N GLU A 81 -7.61 32.70 -8.83
CA GLU A 81 -9.08 32.77 -8.84
C GLU A 81 -9.61 32.18 -10.15
N THR A 82 -10.79 31.56 -10.09
CA THR A 82 -11.38 30.89 -11.24
C THR A 82 -12.91 30.93 -11.20
N ASP A 83 -13.52 31.00 -12.37
CA ASP A 83 -14.97 30.86 -12.54
C ASP A 83 -15.37 29.44 -12.97
N SER A 84 -14.41 28.52 -13.05
CA SER A 84 -14.69 27.14 -13.46
C SER A 84 -15.71 26.48 -12.53
N GLU A 85 -16.53 25.60 -13.10
CA GLU A 85 -17.39 24.74 -12.28
C GLU A 85 -16.55 23.78 -11.43
N VAL A 86 -16.96 23.62 -10.18
CA VAL A 86 -16.31 22.74 -9.21
C VAL A 86 -17.30 21.67 -8.78
N MET A 87 -16.88 20.40 -8.88
CA MET A 87 -17.68 19.27 -8.42
C MET A 87 -17.94 19.39 -6.91
N LYS A 88 -19.12 18.99 -6.44
CA LYS A 88 -19.39 18.96 -4.99
C LYS A 88 -18.40 18.03 -4.29
N THR A 89 -17.92 18.45 -3.13
CA THR A 89 -16.90 17.71 -2.37
C THR A 89 -17.28 16.25 -2.11
N GLY A 90 -18.54 15.99 -1.74
CA GLY A 90 -19.04 14.63 -1.52
C GLY A 90 -19.08 13.78 -2.80
N GLU A 91 -19.44 14.36 -3.93
CA GLU A 91 -19.42 13.66 -5.23
C GLU A 91 -17.99 13.29 -5.64
N TYR A 92 -17.05 14.22 -5.48
CA TYR A 92 -15.63 13.93 -5.76
C TYR A 92 -15.09 12.84 -4.84
N ALA A 93 -15.44 12.83 -3.56
CA ALA A 93 -15.04 11.80 -2.61
C ALA A 93 -15.51 10.39 -3.04
N GLN A 94 -16.75 10.27 -3.54
CA GLN A 94 -17.28 9.01 -4.08
C GLN A 94 -16.51 8.57 -5.33
N VAL A 95 -16.26 9.47 -6.26
CA VAL A 95 -15.47 9.20 -7.48
C VAL A 95 -14.05 8.77 -7.10
N CYS A 96 -13.41 9.49 -6.18
CA CYS A 96 -12.06 9.16 -5.71
C CYS A 96 -12.00 7.76 -5.06
N THR A 97 -12.99 7.41 -4.24
CA THR A 97 -13.10 6.08 -3.63
C THR A 97 -13.26 4.99 -4.68
N ALA A 98 -14.11 5.18 -5.68
CA ALA A 98 -14.28 4.23 -6.78
C ALA A 98 -12.97 4.00 -7.56
N PHE A 99 -12.23 5.05 -7.86
CA PHE A 99 -10.92 4.94 -8.51
C PHE A 99 -9.88 4.20 -7.65
N GLN A 100 -9.85 4.43 -6.33
CA GLN A 100 -8.95 3.71 -5.43
C GLN A 100 -9.31 2.23 -5.33
N LEU A 101 -10.58 1.89 -5.24
CA LEU A 101 -11.04 0.50 -5.27
C LEU A 101 -10.65 -0.20 -6.57
N ASN A 102 -10.86 0.43 -7.71
CA ASN A 102 -10.47 -0.13 -9.00
C ASN A 102 -8.96 -0.38 -9.12
N LYS A 103 -8.12 0.42 -8.47
CA LYS A 103 -6.67 0.17 -8.39
C LYS A 103 -6.31 -0.94 -7.40
N ALA A 104 -7.05 -1.06 -6.31
CA ALA A 104 -6.79 -2.06 -5.28
C ALA A 104 -7.17 -3.48 -5.71
N ILE A 105 -8.23 -3.65 -6.53
CA ILE A 105 -8.72 -4.96 -6.96
C ILE A 105 -7.62 -5.81 -7.64
N PRO A 106 -6.89 -5.32 -8.66
CA PRO A 106 -5.81 -6.10 -9.27
C PRO A 106 -4.74 -6.54 -8.26
N LEU A 107 -4.33 -5.66 -7.37
CA LEU A 107 -3.33 -5.96 -6.33
C LEU A 107 -3.83 -7.03 -5.34
N LEU A 108 -5.10 -6.98 -4.96
CA LEU A 108 -5.71 -8.00 -4.11
C LEU A 108 -5.80 -9.36 -4.81
N LEU A 109 -6.06 -9.38 -6.12
CA LEU A 109 -6.05 -10.60 -6.91
C LEU A 109 -4.65 -11.20 -7.02
N GLU A 110 -3.64 -10.40 -7.23
CA GLU A 110 -2.22 -10.80 -7.23
C GLU A 110 -1.81 -11.38 -5.87
N MET A 111 -2.09 -10.66 -4.76
CA MET A 111 -1.87 -11.17 -3.42
C MET A 111 -2.56 -12.52 -3.16
N ARG A 112 -3.80 -12.69 -3.61
CA ARG A 112 -4.51 -13.95 -3.49
C ARG A 112 -3.79 -15.09 -4.22
N ASP A 113 -3.27 -14.83 -5.40
CA ASP A 113 -2.60 -15.84 -6.20
C ASP A 113 -1.21 -16.18 -5.63
N ASP A 114 -0.49 -15.21 -5.09
CA ASP A 114 0.75 -15.40 -4.32
C ASP A 114 0.50 -16.26 -3.07
N LEU A 115 -0.55 -15.97 -2.31
CA LEU A 115 -0.92 -16.77 -1.14
C LEU A 115 -1.25 -18.22 -1.50
N LYS A 116 -1.89 -18.47 -2.65
CA LYS A 116 -2.12 -19.85 -3.13
C LYS A 116 -0.80 -20.55 -3.47
N ALA A 117 0.14 -19.86 -4.10
CA ALA A 117 1.45 -20.40 -4.41
C ALA A 117 2.24 -20.74 -3.13
N VAL A 118 2.26 -19.84 -2.15
CA VAL A 118 2.87 -20.06 -0.83
C VAL A 118 2.26 -21.29 -0.15
N ARG A 119 0.92 -21.40 -0.13
CA ARG A 119 0.24 -22.56 0.46
C ARG A 119 0.67 -23.86 -0.21
N LYS A 120 0.70 -23.92 -1.55
CA LYS A 120 1.14 -25.10 -2.29
C LYS A 120 2.58 -25.51 -1.93
N THR A 121 3.48 -24.53 -1.85
CA THR A 121 4.88 -24.77 -1.45
C THR A 121 4.96 -25.29 -0.02
N THR A 122 4.19 -24.71 0.91
CA THR A 122 4.13 -25.14 2.31
C THR A 122 3.62 -26.58 2.43
N ASP A 123 2.58 -26.95 1.70
CA ASP A 123 2.05 -28.33 1.69
C ASP A 123 3.10 -29.32 1.16
N SER A 124 3.82 -28.98 0.08
CA SER A 124 4.91 -29.81 -0.46
C SER A 124 6.06 -29.99 0.56
N THR A 125 6.49 -28.89 1.19
CA THR A 125 7.54 -28.92 2.22
C THR A 125 7.13 -29.77 3.42
N LEU A 126 5.86 -29.70 3.83
CA LEU A 126 5.34 -30.53 4.91
C LEU A 126 5.41 -32.02 4.57
N ASP A 127 5.10 -32.40 3.33
CA ASP A 127 5.17 -33.80 2.89
C ASP A 127 6.63 -34.30 2.81
N GLU A 128 7.57 -33.45 2.37
CA GLU A 128 9.00 -33.75 2.41
C GLU A 128 9.50 -33.95 3.84
N ILE A 129 9.11 -33.10 4.78
CA ILE A 129 9.45 -33.23 6.20
C ILE A 129 8.93 -34.56 6.78
N LYS A 130 7.69 -34.96 6.46
CA LYS A 130 7.13 -36.26 6.88
C LYS A 130 7.94 -37.43 6.33
N ALA A 131 8.35 -37.36 5.05
CA ALA A 131 9.19 -38.41 4.44
C ALA A 131 10.56 -38.49 5.11
N VAL A 132 11.23 -37.38 5.35
CA VAL A 132 12.52 -37.32 6.08
C VAL A 132 12.37 -37.90 7.48
N ARG A 133 11.34 -37.54 8.22
CA ARG A 133 11.06 -38.07 9.56
C ARG A 133 10.94 -39.61 9.54
N LYS A 134 10.15 -40.14 8.60
CA LYS A 134 9.98 -41.59 8.45
C LYS A 134 11.33 -42.31 8.19
N THR A 135 12.18 -41.76 7.32
CA THR A 135 13.51 -42.29 7.03
C THR A 135 14.40 -42.22 8.26
N THR A 136 14.36 -41.11 9.00
CA THR A 136 15.14 -40.95 10.24
C THR A 136 14.74 -41.96 11.31
N ASP A 137 13.43 -42.19 11.48
CA ASP A 137 12.93 -43.20 12.44
C ASP A 137 13.39 -44.61 12.06
N SER A 138 13.33 -44.98 10.75
CA SER A 138 13.83 -46.26 10.25
C SER A 138 15.35 -46.43 10.51
N THR A 139 16.14 -45.41 10.20
CA THR A 139 17.60 -45.43 10.43
C THR A 139 17.92 -45.54 11.91
N LEU A 140 17.16 -44.91 12.79
CA LEU A 140 17.33 -45.00 14.24
C LEU A 140 17.08 -46.43 14.73
N ASP A 141 16.08 -47.12 14.20
CA ASP A 141 15.77 -48.50 14.57
C ASP A 141 16.85 -49.47 14.06
N GLU A 142 17.39 -49.26 12.87
CA GLU A 142 18.55 -50.03 12.36
C GLU A 142 19.80 -49.84 13.24
N ILE A 143 20.10 -48.61 13.66
CA ILE A 143 21.22 -48.32 14.56
C ILE A 143 21.05 -49.02 15.91
N LYS A 144 19.83 -49.02 16.48
CA LYS A 144 19.55 -49.76 17.73
C LYS A 144 19.77 -51.27 17.57
N ALA A 145 19.34 -51.84 16.44
CA ALA A 145 19.53 -53.25 16.16
C ALA A 145 21.03 -53.61 16.04
N VAL A 146 21.82 -52.83 15.31
CA VAL A 146 23.29 -53.00 15.19
C VAL A 146 23.95 -52.88 16.55
N ARG A 147 23.58 -51.91 17.37
CA ARG A 147 24.10 -51.73 18.71
C ARG A 147 23.83 -52.95 19.58
N GLY A 148 22.62 -53.50 19.61
CA GLY A 148 22.27 -54.70 20.34
C GLY A 148 23.10 -55.90 19.92
N CYS A 149 23.28 -56.13 18.61
CA CYS A 149 24.12 -57.18 18.09
C CYS A 149 25.61 -57.04 18.53
N THR A 150 26.12 -55.82 18.51
CA THR A 150 27.50 -55.52 18.92
C THR A 150 27.69 -55.76 20.42
N GLU A 151 26.75 -55.42 21.27
CA GLU A 151 26.77 -55.65 22.72
C GLU A 151 26.78 -57.16 23.02
N THR A 152 25.95 -57.98 22.35
CA THR A 152 25.88 -59.38 22.47
C THR A 152 27.23 -60.07 22.06
N THR A 153 27.79 -59.65 20.92
CA THR A 153 29.06 -60.16 20.45
C THR A 153 30.21 -59.83 21.41
N LEU A 154 30.17 -58.67 22.05
CA LEU A 154 31.17 -58.22 23.02
C LEU A 154 31.08 -59.03 24.33
N GLU A 155 29.92 -59.49 24.73
CA GLU A 155 29.70 -60.38 25.87
C GLU A 155 30.20 -61.77 25.60
N GLU A 156 29.96 -62.33 24.41
CA GLU A 156 30.47 -63.61 23.97
C GLU A 156 32.03 -63.72 23.91
N ILE A 157 32.71 -62.62 23.58
CA ILE A 157 34.18 -62.56 23.52
C ILE A 157 34.80 -62.45 24.92
N LYS A 158 34.05 -61.97 25.91
CA LYS A 158 34.57 -61.78 27.30
C LYS A 158 34.38 -63.00 28.21
N GLY A 159 33.53 -63.97 27.83
CA GLY A 159 33.30 -65.22 28.54
C GLY A 159 34.22 -66.31 28.07
#